data_e7c5ede5b17a9305b4251aed8e1abd2b
#
_entry.id   e7c5ede5b17a9305b4251aed8e1abd2b
#
_cell.length_a   1.000
_cell.length_b   1.000
_cell.length_c   1.000
_cell.angle_alpha   90.00
_cell.angle_beta   90.00
_cell.angle_gamma   90.00
#
_symmetry.space_group_name_H-M   'P 1'
#
loop_
_entity.id
_entity.type
_entity.pdbx_description
1 polymer ?
#
loop_
_entity_poly.entity_id
_entity_poly.type
_entity_poly.pdbx_seq_one_letter_code
_entity_poly.pdbx_strand_id
1 'polypeptide(L)'
;MKKAIKITGKILLVLLILIILFLLVMFISNRIMMKSEKELLKTYPGELVEVDGHNMNVYTHGKGENTLIFLSGSGTAAPVLDFKSLYSLLEDDYRIAVIEKYGYGAADVVDEERSFDTILEQDRKALEKQGVNAPYILCPHSMSGIEAILWAQKYPDEVEAIVGLDMALPRHYDELDLERAEKMEKLASVASKLGLTRLFYTDSALPSVLDENDKKLYKAIAAKIAVNCDIIYESNAIPDACAEIDSMPIPDVPTLLFVSDGSEVDVPSWISAQKDYAEKLSDAEVIELGCGHYVHNFRQEEIAEKMNGFISSIDTE
;
A
#
# COMPACT_ATOMS: atom_id res chain seq x y z
N MET A 1 25.38 23.57 42.43
CA MET A 1 24.40 22.55 42.11
C MET A 1 22.94 23.05 42.09
N LYS A 2 22.34 23.52 43.17
CA LYS A 2 20.90 23.94 43.22
C LYS A 2 20.51 25.02 42.20
N LYS A 3 21.41 26.00 41.89
CA LYS A 3 21.13 27.06 40.89
C LYS A 3 21.19 26.54 39.46
N ALA A 4 22.12 25.63 39.13
CA ALA A 4 22.18 24.97 37.83
C ALA A 4 20.93 24.11 37.57
N ILE A 5 20.48 23.29 38.53
CA ILE A 5 19.28 22.49 38.46
C ILE A 5 18.03 23.34 38.18
N LYS A 6 17.90 24.51 38.86
CA LYS A 6 16.79 25.45 38.62
C LYS A 6 16.83 26.07 37.20
N ILE A 7 18.02 26.36 36.68
CA ILE A 7 18.17 26.88 35.31
C ILE A 7 17.80 25.80 34.28
N THR A 8 18.33 24.57 34.45
CA THR A 8 18.00 23.44 33.60
C THR A 8 16.49 23.17 33.61
N GLY A 9 15.85 23.17 34.77
CA GLY A 9 14.39 22.97 34.88
C GLY A 9 13.59 24.06 34.16
N LYS A 10 14.04 25.34 34.18
CA LYS A 10 13.38 26.42 33.42
C LYS A 10 13.57 26.24 31.91
N ILE A 11 14.75 25.83 31.45
CA ILE A 11 15.01 25.56 30.04
C ILE A 11 14.12 24.42 29.54
N LEU A 12 14.04 23.31 30.29
CA LEU A 12 13.17 22.17 29.95
C LEU A 12 11.69 22.57 29.91
N LEU A 13 11.24 23.40 30.85
CA LEU A 13 9.87 23.91 30.85
C LEU A 13 9.59 24.78 29.61
N VAL A 14 10.51 25.66 29.23
CA VAL A 14 10.36 26.50 28.03
C VAL A 14 10.32 25.62 26.78
N LEU A 15 11.22 24.65 26.67
CA LEU A 15 11.21 23.70 25.54
C LEU A 15 9.88 22.91 25.46
N LEU A 16 9.38 22.43 26.59
CA LEU A 16 8.08 21.74 26.65
C LEU A 16 6.94 22.64 26.17
N ILE A 17 6.91 23.92 26.62
CA ILE A 17 5.89 24.87 26.18
C ILE A 17 6.01 25.12 24.66
N LEU A 18 7.21 25.25 24.11
CA LEU A 18 7.42 25.44 22.67
C LEU A 18 6.94 24.22 21.87
N ILE A 19 7.21 23.00 22.35
CA ILE A 19 6.72 21.76 21.72
C ILE A 19 5.18 21.72 21.73
N ILE A 20 4.56 22.03 22.88
CA ILE A 20 3.09 22.05 22.98
C ILE A 20 2.48 23.08 22.02
N LEU A 21 3.06 24.28 21.97
CA LEU A 21 2.62 25.33 21.04
C LEU A 21 2.77 24.91 19.58
N PHE A 22 3.89 24.29 19.23
CA PHE A 22 4.11 23.75 17.88
C PHE A 22 3.06 22.71 17.51
N LEU A 23 2.82 21.71 18.38
CA LEU A 23 1.81 20.67 18.14
C LEU A 23 0.40 21.26 18.02
N LEU A 24 0.07 22.27 18.84
CA LEU A 24 -1.20 22.97 18.76
C LEU A 24 -1.38 23.71 17.42
N VAL A 25 -0.32 24.39 16.97
CA VAL A 25 -0.32 25.09 15.67
C VAL A 25 -0.48 24.08 14.53
N MET A 26 0.24 22.96 14.56
CA MET A 26 0.11 21.90 13.56
C MET A 26 -1.32 21.33 13.53
N PHE A 27 -1.89 21.01 14.69
CA PHE A 27 -3.25 20.51 14.81
C PHE A 27 -4.30 21.48 14.24
N ILE A 28 -4.24 22.75 14.64
CA ILE A 28 -5.20 23.78 14.16
C ILE A 28 -5.02 23.99 12.65
N SER A 29 -3.77 24.12 12.16
CA SER A 29 -3.47 24.29 10.75
C SER A 29 -4.02 23.12 9.93
N ASN A 30 -3.78 21.86 10.38
CA ASN A 30 -4.31 20.68 9.72
C ASN A 30 -5.84 20.72 9.64
N ARG A 31 -6.55 21.08 10.70
CA ARG A 31 -8.03 21.18 10.72
C ARG A 31 -8.55 22.22 9.73
N ILE A 32 -7.88 23.36 9.62
CA ILE A 32 -8.24 24.40 8.66
C ILE A 32 -8.01 23.91 7.22
N MET A 33 -6.83 23.33 6.96
CA MET A 33 -6.49 22.81 5.63
C MET A 33 -7.43 21.69 5.20
N MET A 34 -7.69 20.68 6.04
CA MET A 34 -8.64 19.61 5.74
C MET A 34 -10.02 20.14 5.38
N LYS A 35 -10.45 21.24 6.01
CA LYS A 35 -11.74 21.86 5.66
C LYS A 35 -11.71 22.53 4.29
N SER A 36 -10.61 23.17 3.91
CA SER A 36 -10.45 23.82 2.59
C SER A 36 -10.24 22.80 1.46
N GLU A 37 -9.70 21.61 1.77
CA GLU A 37 -9.42 20.54 0.81
C GLU A 37 -10.64 19.66 0.47
N LYS A 38 -11.78 19.83 1.14
CA LYS A 38 -12.97 19.00 0.92
C LYS A 38 -13.48 18.99 -0.52
N GLU A 39 -13.45 20.13 -1.21
CA GLU A 39 -13.88 20.20 -2.60
C GLU A 39 -12.84 19.57 -3.54
N LEU A 40 -11.56 19.73 -3.25
CA LEU A 40 -10.48 19.09 -3.97
C LEU A 40 -10.59 17.55 -3.87
N LEU A 41 -10.87 17.03 -2.69
CA LEU A 41 -10.99 15.58 -2.46
C LEU A 41 -12.16 14.94 -3.23
N LYS A 42 -13.17 15.71 -3.67
CA LYS A 42 -14.24 15.19 -4.54
C LYS A 42 -13.75 14.89 -5.96
N THR A 43 -12.59 15.39 -6.35
CA THR A 43 -11.97 15.14 -7.66
C THR A 43 -10.94 14.03 -7.61
N TYR A 44 -10.82 13.33 -6.48
CA TYR A 44 -9.93 12.18 -6.35
C TYR A 44 -10.36 11.07 -7.31
N PRO A 45 -9.41 10.46 -8.05
CA PRO A 45 -9.75 9.47 -9.06
C PRO A 45 -10.30 8.17 -8.46
N GLY A 46 -11.14 7.50 -9.23
CA GLY A 46 -11.85 6.27 -8.86
C GLY A 46 -13.33 6.48 -8.60
N GLU A 47 -14.03 5.41 -8.37
CA GLU A 47 -15.46 5.39 -8.07
C GLU A 47 -15.70 4.74 -6.71
N LEU A 48 -16.52 5.39 -5.89
CA LEU A 48 -16.91 4.85 -4.60
C LEU A 48 -17.93 3.73 -4.80
N VAL A 49 -17.61 2.55 -4.27
CA VAL A 49 -18.41 1.33 -4.35
C VAL A 49 -18.83 0.94 -2.94
N GLU A 50 -20.11 0.85 -2.69
CA GLU A 50 -20.61 0.40 -1.39
C GLU A 50 -20.40 -1.12 -1.27
N VAL A 51 -19.63 -1.55 -0.27
CA VAL A 51 -19.38 -2.94 0.11
C VAL A 51 -19.69 -3.06 1.59
N ASP A 52 -20.52 -4.01 1.98
CA ASP A 52 -20.88 -4.32 3.38
C ASP A 52 -21.28 -3.08 4.21
N GLY A 53 -21.93 -2.07 3.57
CA GLY A 53 -22.45 -0.86 4.21
C GLY A 53 -21.51 0.34 4.24
N HIS A 54 -20.28 0.21 3.70
CA HIS A 54 -19.27 1.26 3.63
C HIS A 54 -18.71 1.40 2.21
N ASN A 55 -18.05 2.50 1.92
CA ASN A 55 -17.51 2.75 0.58
C ASN A 55 -16.03 2.35 0.48
N MET A 56 -15.73 1.50 -0.48
CA MET A 56 -14.38 1.31 -1.04
C MET A 56 -14.22 2.22 -2.25
N ASN A 57 -12.98 2.49 -2.67
CA ASN A 57 -12.73 3.20 -3.91
C ASN A 57 -12.04 2.26 -4.92
N VAL A 58 -12.58 2.18 -6.12
CA VAL A 58 -11.99 1.40 -7.21
C VAL A 58 -11.74 2.32 -8.39
N TYR A 59 -10.47 2.46 -8.75
CA TYR A 59 -10.09 3.15 -9.98
C TYR A 59 -9.98 2.13 -11.11
N THR A 60 -10.63 2.39 -12.25
CA THR A 60 -10.51 1.56 -13.44
C THR A 60 -10.17 2.41 -14.65
N HIS A 61 -9.24 1.94 -15.48
CA HIS A 61 -8.84 2.59 -16.71
C HIS A 61 -8.34 1.56 -17.74
N GLY A 62 -8.16 2.01 -19.00
CA GLY A 62 -7.65 1.13 -20.05
C GLY A 62 -8.70 0.21 -20.68
N LYS A 63 -8.30 -0.56 -21.70
CA LYS A 63 -9.24 -1.33 -22.55
C LYS A 63 -8.69 -2.70 -22.98
N GLY A 64 -7.56 -3.13 -22.45
CA GLY A 64 -6.97 -4.44 -22.75
C GLY A 64 -7.86 -5.60 -22.35
N GLU A 65 -7.57 -6.78 -22.87
CA GLU A 65 -8.24 -8.03 -22.51
C GLU A 65 -7.83 -8.46 -21.11
N ASN A 66 -6.52 -8.41 -20.79
CA ASN A 66 -5.98 -8.75 -19.48
C ASN A 66 -6.20 -7.62 -18.48
N THR A 67 -6.59 -7.99 -17.28
CA THR A 67 -6.87 -7.04 -16.19
C THR A 67 -5.77 -7.08 -15.14
N LEU A 68 -5.07 -5.97 -14.93
CA LEU A 68 -4.07 -5.80 -13.89
C LEU A 68 -4.73 -5.21 -12.64
N ILE A 69 -4.67 -5.94 -11.52
CA ILE A 69 -5.18 -5.49 -10.22
C ILE A 69 -4.03 -5.04 -9.34
N PHE A 70 -3.92 -3.75 -9.09
CA PHE A 70 -2.90 -3.19 -8.20
C PHE A 70 -3.39 -3.19 -6.75
N LEU A 71 -2.61 -3.86 -5.89
CA LEU A 71 -2.87 -4.03 -4.46
C LEU A 71 -1.80 -3.29 -3.67
N SER A 72 -2.20 -2.38 -2.80
CA SER A 72 -1.26 -1.52 -2.08
C SER A 72 -0.70 -2.14 -0.81
N GLY A 73 0.54 -1.81 -0.51
CA GLY A 73 1.19 -2.13 0.76
C GLY A 73 0.62 -1.36 1.94
N SER A 74 0.99 -1.79 3.16
CA SER A 74 0.54 -1.16 4.40
C SER A 74 0.83 0.34 4.42
N GLY A 75 -0.18 1.13 4.79
CA GLY A 75 -0.03 2.56 5.00
C GLY A 75 0.15 3.41 3.75
N THR A 76 0.03 2.86 2.54
CA THR A 76 0.02 3.64 1.30
C THR A 76 -1.19 4.57 1.29
N ALA A 77 -0.95 5.87 1.49
CA ALA A 77 -2.04 6.82 1.72
C ALA A 77 -2.95 7.04 0.51
N ALA A 78 -2.44 6.98 -0.71
CA ALA A 78 -3.16 7.28 -1.94
C ALA A 78 -2.80 6.26 -3.05
N PRO A 79 -3.26 5.00 -2.95
CA PRO A 79 -2.88 3.92 -3.87
C PRO A 79 -3.03 4.26 -5.34
N VAL A 80 -4.16 4.85 -5.75
CA VAL A 80 -4.39 5.24 -7.15
C VAL A 80 -3.31 6.19 -7.66
N LEU A 81 -2.86 7.13 -6.85
CA LEU A 81 -1.83 8.09 -7.24
C LEU A 81 -0.42 7.52 -7.08
N ASP A 82 -0.24 6.57 -6.16
CA ASP A 82 1.05 5.93 -5.92
C ASP A 82 1.45 5.02 -7.09
N PHE A 83 0.52 4.19 -7.58
CA PHE A 83 0.77 3.32 -8.73
C PHE A 83 0.74 4.04 -10.09
N LYS A 84 0.41 5.33 -10.13
CA LYS A 84 0.28 6.09 -11.39
C LYS A 84 1.55 6.06 -12.23
N SER A 85 2.72 6.02 -11.60
CA SER A 85 4.01 5.92 -12.30
C SER A 85 4.08 4.70 -13.21
N LEU A 86 3.54 3.56 -12.77
CA LEU A 86 3.60 2.30 -13.50
C LEU A 86 2.37 2.11 -14.39
N TYR A 87 1.16 2.22 -13.83
CA TYR A 87 -0.03 1.87 -14.62
C TYR A 87 -0.23 2.79 -15.83
N SER A 88 0.21 4.06 -15.78
CA SER A 88 0.11 4.96 -16.93
C SER A 88 0.99 4.55 -18.12
N LEU A 89 1.93 3.62 -17.94
CA LEU A 89 2.72 3.01 -19.03
C LEU A 89 2.08 1.73 -19.57
N LEU A 90 1.01 1.24 -18.93
CA LEU A 90 0.36 -0.04 -19.21
C LEU A 90 -1.10 0.12 -19.66
N GLU A 91 -1.73 1.27 -19.43
CA GLU A 91 -3.17 1.49 -19.65
C GLU A 91 -3.61 1.49 -21.11
N ASP A 92 -2.68 1.61 -22.07
CA ASP A 92 -2.99 1.50 -23.50
C ASP A 92 -3.21 0.02 -23.91
N ASP A 93 -2.54 -0.93 -23.25
CA ASP A 93 -2.53 -2.35 -23.59
C ASP A 93 -3.38 -3.20 -22.64
N TYR A 94 -3.58 -2.75 -21.40
CA TYR A 94 -4.26 -3.51 -20.34
C TYR A 94 -5.44 -2.75 -19.73
N ARG A 95 -6.36 -3.50 -19.17
CA ARG A 95 -7.35 -2.94 -18.25
C ARG A 95 -6.70 -2.83 -16.86
N ILE A 96 -6.69 -1.63 -16.31
CA ILE A 96 -6.12 -1.33 -14.99
C ILE A 96 -7.24 -1.28 -13.96
N ALA A 97 -7.05 -1.88 -12.79
CA ALA A 97 -7.84 -1.62 -11.60
C ALA A 97 -6.93 -1.40 -10.40
N VAL A 98 -7.19 -0.36 -9.63
CA VAL A 98 -6.53 -0.10 -8.35
C VAL A 98 -7.58 -0.12 -7.27
N ILE A 99 -7.43 -1.00 -6.28
CA ILE A 99 -8.35 -1.13 -5.16
C ILE A 99 -7.84 -0.30 -3.98
N GLU A 100 -8.68 0.56 -3.46
CA GLU A 100 -8.46 1.23 -2.19
C GLU A 100 -9.41 0.63 -1.15
N LYS A 101 -8.84 -0.26 -0.34
CA LYS A 101 -9.52 -0.93 0.77
C LYS A 101 -9.96 0.08 1.83
N TYR A 102 -10.79 -0.33 2.78
CA TYR A 102 -11.12 0.53 3.92
C TYR A 102 -9.85 1.01 4.62
N GLY A 103 -9.81 2.30 4.92
CA GLY A 103 -8.65 2.97 5.49
C GLY A 103 -7.62 3.47 4.48
N TYR A 104 -7.81 3.24 3.17
CA TYR A 104 -6.91 3.69 2.11
C TYR A 104 -7.59 4.70 1.17
N GLY A 105 -6.82 5.64 0.64
CA GLY A 105 -7.26 6.56 -0.39
C GLY A 105 -8.58 7.30 -0.08
N ALA A 106 -9.51 7.21 -1.00
CA ALA A 106 -10.84 7.81 -0.87
C ALA A 106 -11.83 6.92 -0.11
N ALA A 107 -11.50 5.66 0.18
CA ALA A 107 -12.36 4.73 0.91
C ALA A 107 -12.70 5.23 2.32
N ASP A 108 -13.76 4.66 2.90
CA ASP A 108 -14.14 4.94 4.28
C ASP A 108 -13.13 4.34 5.27
N VAL A 109 -13.04 4.96 6.45
CA VAL A 109 -12.38 4.37 7.62
C VAL A 109 -13.50 3.78 8.48
N VAL A 110 -13.46 2.45 8.69
CA VAL A 110 -14.59 1.70 9.26
C VAL A 110 -14.44 1.46 10.76
N ASP A 111 -13.18 1.39 11.25
CA ASP A 111 -12.86 1.10 12.65
C ASP A 111 -13.36 -0.28 13.12
N GLU A 112 -13.21 -1.28 12.26
CA GLU A 112 -13.57 -2.67 12.52
C GLU A 112 -12.38 -3.61 12.24
N GLU A 113 -12.12 -4.56 13.15
CA GLU A 113 -11.12 -5.60 12.93
C GLU A 113 -11.57 -6.53 11.79
N ARG A 114 -10.66 -6.78 10.84
CA ARG A 114 -10.94 -7.63 9.67
C ARG A 114 -9.81 -8.64 9.50
N SER A 115 -10.18 -9.88 9.18
CA SER A 115 -9.23 -10.86 8.69
C SER A 115 -8.88 -10.59 7.23
N PHE A 116 -7.77 -11.16 6.73
CA PHE A 116 -7.44 -11.11 5.31
C PHE A 116 -8.51 -11.78 4.44
N ASP A 117 -9.21 -12.78 4.94
CA ASP A 117 -10.38 -13.36 4.27
C ASP A 117 -11.48 -12.33 4.03
N THR A 118 -11.81 -11.57 5.07
CA THR A 118 -12.83 -10.52 4.95
C THR A 118 -12.38 -9.43 3.99
N ILE A 119 -11.10 -9.03 4.05
CA ILE A 119 -10.52 -8.03 3.12
C ILE A 119 -10.62 -8.54 1.69
N LEU A 120 -10.18 -9.77 1.43
CA LEU A 120 -10.22 -10.41 0.12
C LEU A 120 -11.64 -10.51 -0.44
N GLU A 121 -12.62 -10.91 0.38
CA GLU A 121 -14.02 -10.95 -0.04
C GLU A 121 -14.56 -9.55 -0.38
N GLN A 122 -14.15 -8.53 0.37
CA GLN A 122 -14.54 -7.13 0.13
C GLN A 122 -13.94 -6.62 -1.19
N ASP A 123 -12.69 -6.92 -1.47
CA ASP A 123 -12.02 -6.55 -2.72
C ASP A 123 -12.70 -7.21 -3.93
N ARG A 124 -13.01 -8.50 -3.85
CA ARG A 124 -13.74 -9.24 -4.89
C ARG A 124 -15.13 -8.64 -5.14
N LYS A 125 -15.89 -8.34 -4.07
CA LYS A 125 -17.20 -7.67 -4.18
C LYS A 125 -17.07 -6.28 -4.82
N ALA A 126 -16.03 -5.53 -4.49
CA ALA A 126 -15.80 -4.21 -5.06
C ALA A 126 -15.53 -4.27 -6.57
N LEU A 127 -14.70 -5.22 -7.01
CA LEU A 127 -14.41 -5.46 -8.42
C LEU A 127 -15.67 -5.92 -9.19
N GLU A 128 -16.41 -6.87 -8.65
CA GLU A 128 -17.68 -7.34 -9.26
C GLU A 128 -18.66 -6.19 -9.48
N LYS A 129 -18.86 -5.33 -8.46
CA LYS A 129 -19.73 -4.16 -8.55
C LYS A 129 -19.26 -3.13 -9.57
N GLN A 130 -17.96 -3.04 -9.83
CA GLN A 130 -17.38 -2.20 -10.89
C GLN A 130 -17.37 -2.90 -12.26
N GLY A 131 -17.89 -4.11 -12.37
CA GLY A 131 -17.90 -4.88 -13.61
C GLY A 131 -16.48 -5.25 -14.07
N VAL A 132 -15.56 -5.41 -13.13
CA VAL A 132 -14.21 -5.97 -13.36
C VAL A 132 -14.28 -7.46 -13.07
N ASN A 133 -14.11 -8.28 -14.09
CA ASN A 133 -14.29 -9.72 -14.01
C ASN A 133 -12.95 -10.44 -14.10
N ALA A 134 -12.84 -11.57 -13.39
CA ALA A 134 -11.70 -12.48 -13.48
C ALA A 134 -11.62 -13.14 -14.89
N PRO A 135 -10.46 -13.68 -15.29
CA PRO A 135 -9.25 -13.79 -14.48
C PRO A 135 -8.45 -12.48 -14.36
N TYR A 136 -7.60 -12.40 -13.34
CA TYR A 136 -6.81 -11.21 -13.01
C TYR A 136 -5.31 -11.52 -12.99
N ILE A 137 -4.50 -10.55 -13.37
CA ILE A 137 -3.08 -10.49 -13.04
C ILE A 137 -2.95 -9.60 -11.82
N LEU A 138 -2.59 -10.19 -10.67
CA LEU A 138 -2.44 -9.45 -9.42
C LEU A 138 -1.08 -8.77 -9.37
N CYS A 139 -1.08 -7.48 -9.04
CA CYS A 139 0.12 -6.65 -8.92
C CYS A 139 0.29 -6.16 -7.47
N PRO A 140 0.66 -7.05 -6.52
CA PRO A 140 0.82 -6.68 -5.13
C PRO A 140 2.12 -5.91 -4.87
N HIS A 141 2.04 -4.86 -4.06
CA HIS A 141 3.19 -4.18 -3.48
C HIS A 141 3.30 -4.47 -1.98
N SER A 142 4.51 -4.80 -1.51
CA SER A 142 4.77 -4.94 -0.07
C SER A 142 3.80 -5.92 0.62
N MET A 143 3.16 -5.53 1.72
CA MET A 143 2.24 -6.34 2.52
C MET A 143 1.14 -7.03 1.70
N SER A 144 0.66 -6.43 0.62
CA SER A 144 -0.38 -7.06 -0.20
C SER A 144 0.08 -8.32 -0.95
N GLY A 145 1.36 -8.68 -0.86
CA GLY A 145 1.83 -10.01 -1.26
C GLY A 145 1.13 -11.14 -0.49
N ILE A 146 0.82 -10.92 0.80
CA ILE A 146 0.03 -11.85 1.64
C ILE A 146 -1.38 -12.01 1.06
N GLU A 147 -2.01 -10.91 0.70
CA GLU A 147 -3.34 -10.87 0.09
C GLU A 147 -3.37 -11.59 -1.26
N ALA A 148 -2.39 -11.31 -2.13
CA ALA A 148 -2.30 -11.93 -3.45
C ALA A 148 -2.08 -13.46 -3.39
N ILE A 149 -1.24 -13.94 -2.47
CA ILE A 149 -1.02 -15.38 -2.26
C ILE A 149 -2.31 -16.05 -1.76
N LEU A 150 -3.00 -15.47 -0.76
CA LEU A 150 -4.28 -15.98 -0.29
C LEU A 150 -5.33 -15.99 -1.39
N TRP A 151 -5.37 -14.95 -2.23
CA TRP A 151 -6.30 -14.91 -3.38
C TRP A 151 -6.05 -16.07 -4.32
N ALA A 152 -4.81 -16.27 -4.75
CA ALA A 152 -4.44 -17.36 -5.65
C ALA A 152 -4.66 -18.76 -5.03
N GLN A 153 -4.50 -18.92 -3.71
CA GLN A 153 -4.77 -20.19 -3.03
C GLN A 153 -6.27 -20.50 -2.90
N LYS A 154 -7.10 -19.49 -2.59
CA LYS A 154 -8.52 -19.67 -2.33
C LYS A 154 -9.39 -19.63 -3.60
N TYR A 155 -8.97 -18.86 -4.58
CA TYR A 155 -9.70 -18.62 -5.83
C TYR A 155 -8.78 -18.75 -7.03
N PRO A 156 -8.20 -19.95 -7.25
CA PRO A 156 -7.20 -20.16 -8.31
C PRO A 156 -7.74 -19.85 -9.72
N ASP A 157 -9.04 -20.06 -9.95
CA ASP A 157 -9.67 -19.76 -11.25
C ASP A 157 -9.82 -18.24 -11.51
N GLU A 158 -9.58 -17.40 -10.51
CA GLU A 158 -9.65 -15.95 -10.64
C GLU A 158 -8.28 -15.31 -10.87
N VAL A 159 -7.17 -16.03 -10.64
CA VAL A 159 -5.82 -15.48 -10.71
C VAL A 159 -5.04 -16.13 -11.84
N GLU A 160 -4.78 -15.36 -12.88
CA GLU A 160 -4.01 -15.80 -14.05
C GLU A 160 -2.50 -15.75 -13.80
N ALA A 161 -2.04 -14.71 -13.12
CA ALA A 161 -0.63 -14.55 -12.75
C ALA A 161 -0.46 -13.59 -11.55
N ILE A 162 0.75 -13.61 -10.98
CA ILE A 162 1.16 -12.63 -9.96
C ILE A 162 2.39 -11.86 -10.47
N VAL A 163 2.33 -10.53 -10.43
CA VAL A 163 3.45 -9.63 -10.69
C VAL A 163 3.79 -8.89 -9.40
N GLY A 164 4.68 -9.45 -8.61
CA GLY A 164 5.08 -8.90 -7.31
C GLY A 164 5.95 -7.65 -7.48
N LEU A 165 5.50 -6.53 -6.93
CA LEU A 165 6.22 -5.25 -6.89
C LEU A 165 6.89 -5.11 -5.52
N ASP A 166 8.01 -5.77 -5.32
CA ASP A 166 8.71 -5.89 -4.03
C ASP A 166 7.77 -6.40 -2.92
N MET A 167 7.03 -7.46 -3.23
CA MET A 167 5.97 -7.99 -2.38
C MET A 167 6.50 -8.73 -1.15
N ALA A 168 5.79 -8.62 -0.04
CA ALA A 168 6.09 -9.39 1.16
C ALA A 168 5.59 -10.83 1.06
N LEU A 169 6.30 -11.72 1.74
CA LEU A 169 5.98 -13.14 1.88
C LEU A 169 5.81 -13.49 3.37
N PRO A 170 5.11 -14.57 3.73
CA PRO A 170 4.94 -14.99 5.14
C PRO A 170 6.26 -15.02 5.92
N ARG A 171 7.32 -15.58 5.33
CA ARG A 171 8.64 -15.65 5.96
C ARG A 171 9.23 -14.29 6.40
N HIS A 172 8.88 -13.20 5.73
CA HIS A 172 9.37 -11.87 6.13
C HIS A 172 8.85 -11.47 7.51
N TYR A 173 7.65 -11.92 7.86
CA TYR A 173 7.02 -11.60 9.14
C TYR A 173 7.54 -12.41 10.31
N ASP A 174 8.22 -13.54 10.07
CA ASP A 174 8.94 -14.29 11.12
C ASP A 174 10.13 -13.50 11.69
N GLU A 175 10.68 -12.57 10.92
CA GLU A 175 11.84 -11.76 11.29
C GLU A 175 11.45 -10.36 11.82
N LEU A 176 10.17 -9.97 11.71
CA LEU A 176 9.70 -8.67 12.16
C LEU A 176 9.31 -8.67 13.64
N ASP A 177 9.74 -7.64 14.37
CA ASP A 177 9.22 -7.33 15.69
C ASP A 177 7.84 -6.66 15.58
N LEU A 178 6.80 -7.49 15.47
CA LEU A 178 5.42 -7.03 15.27
C LEU A 178 4.92 -6.17 16.43
N GLU A 179 5.36 -6.42 17.68
CA GLU A 179 4.99 -5.60 18.82
C GLU A 179 5.59 -4.18 18.71
N ARG A 180 6.82 -4.08 18.22
CA ARG A 180 7.46 -2.79 17.93
C ARG A 180 6.77 -2.08 16.76
N ALA A 181 6.44 -2.81 15.70
CA ALA A 181 5.72 -2.27 14.54
C ALA A 181 4.37 -1.68 14.96
N GLU A 182 3.56 -2.40 15.70
CA GLU A 182 2.27 -1.93 16.21
C GLU A 182 2.41 -0.66 17.07
N LYS A 183 3.42 -0.60 17.94
CA LYS A 183 3.69 0.60 18.75
C LYS A 183 4.05 1.81 17.88
N MET A 184 4.83 1.59 16.83
CA MET A 184 5.21 2.65 15.88
C MET A 184 4.00 3.13 15.06
N GLU A 185 3.13 2.23 14.61
CA GLU A 185 1.90 2.58 13.91
C GLU A 185 0.94 3.38 14.81
N LYS A 186 0.74 2.97 16.06
CA LYS A 186 -0.04 3.73 17.04
C LYS A 186 0.52 5.14 17.25
N LEU A 187 1.85 5.28 17.34
CA LEU A 187 2.50 6.59 17.44
C LEU A 187 2.32 7.41 16.17
N ALA A 188 2.48 6.80 14.99
CA ALA A 188 2.24 7.44 13.71
C ALA A 188 0.77 7.88 13.54
N SER A 189 -0.19 7.09 14.04
CA SER A 189 -1.61 7.46 14.09
C SER A 189 -1.85 8.73 14.91
N VAL A 190 -1.22 8.84 16.08
CA VAL A 190 -1.29 10.06 16.90
C VAL A 190 -0.66 11.24 16.16
N ALA A 191 0.51 11.06 15.55
CA ALA A 191 1.19 12.09 14.77
C ALA A 191 0.32 12.57 13.59
N SER A 192 -0.36 11.64 12.91
CA SER A 192 -1.31 11.92 11.82
C SER A 192 -2.47 12.81 12.31
N LYS A 193 -3.10 12.45 13.42
CA LYS A 193 -4.19 13.25 14.03
C LYS A 193 -3.75 14.67 14.41
N LEU A 194 -2.48 14.84 14.77
CA LEU A 194 -1.86 16.15 15.04
C LEU A 194 -1.47 16.92 13.76
N GLY A 195 -1.57 16.30 12.58
CA GLY A 195 -1.20 16.91 11.30
C GLY A 195 0.30 16.89 10.99
N LEU A 196 1.09 16.12 11.75
CA LEU A 196 2.55 16.04 11.54
C LEU A 196 2.91 15.30 10.23
N THR A 197 2.04 14.46 9.71
CA THR A 197 2.21 13.77 8.42
C THR A 197 2.43 14.75 7.26
N ARG A 198 1.84 15.94 7.31
CA ARG A 198 2.05 16.99 6.28
C ARG A 198 3.52 17.42 6.14
N LEU A 199 4.35 17.19 7.14
CA LEU A 199 5.78 17.52 7.10
C LEU A 199 6.58 16.50 6.28
N PHE A 200 6.05 15.30 6.10
CA PHE A 200 6.70 14.20 5.40
C PHE A 200 6.28 14.11 3.92
N TYR A 201 5.02 14.39 3.60
CA TYR A 201 4.52 14.38 2.22
C TYR A 201 4.89 15.70 1.50
N THR A 202 6.19 15.88 1.23
CA THR A 202 6.70 16.99 0.42
C THR A 202 6.64 16.65 -1.07
N ASP A 203 6.74 17.63 -1.98
CA ASP A 203 6.71 17.37 -3.42
C ASP A 203 7.81 16.41 -3.89
N SER A 204 8.96 16.45 -3.22
CA SER A 204 10.10 15.57 -3.52
C SER A 204 9.95 14.15 -2.98
N ALA A 205 9.00 13.91 -2.08
CA ALA A 205 8.71 12.60 -1.51
C ALA A 205 7.57 11.88 -2.25
N LEU A 206 6.94 12.53 -3.24
CA LEU A 206 5.86 11.96 -4.02
C LEU A 206 6.36 11.45 -5.37
N PRO A 207 5.64 10.50 -6.01
CA PRO A 207 5.98 10.03 -7.34
C PRO A 207 6.20 11.16 -8.33
N SER A 208 7.27 11.10 -9.11
CA SER A 208 7.69 12.20 -9.99
C SER A 208 6.75 12.45 -11.18
N VAL A 209 5.96 11.45 -11.54
CA VAL A 209 4.96 11.51 -12.63
C VAL A 209 3.74 12.37 -12.25
N LEU A 210 3.50 12.60 -10.97
CA LEU A 210 2.33 13.34 -10.50
C LEU A 210 2.41 14.82 -10.90
N ASP A 211 1.34 15.31 -11.49
CA ASP A 211 1.19 16.74 -11.74
C ASP A 211 0.87 17.52 -10.43
N GLU A 212 0.77 18.84 -10.56
CA GLU A 212 0.53 19.72 -9.40
C GLU A 212 -0.83 19.48 -8.73
N ASN A 213 -1.84 18.99 -9.47
CA ASN A 213 -3.15 18.66 -8.91
C ASN A 213 -3.10 17.33 -8.18
N ASP A 214 -2.47 16.32 -8.77
CA ASP A 214 -2.24 15.00 -8.16
C ASP A 214 -1.47 15.11 -6.85
N LYS A 215 -0.38 15.93 -6.83
CA LYS A 215 0.39 16.18 -5.60
C LYS A 215 -0.45 16.81 -4.50
N LYS A 216 -1.34 17.75 -4.85
CA LYS A 216 -2.27 18.35 -3.88
C LYS A 216 -3.27 17.32 -3.37
N LEU A 217 -3.82 16.48 -4.25
CA LEU A 217 -4.73 15.39 -3.89
C LEU A 217 -4.04 14.38 -2.97
N TYR A 218 -2.84 13.93 -3.34
CA TYR A 218 -2.05 13.00 -2.52
C TYR A 218 -1.84 13.54 -1.10
N LYS A 219 -1.37 14.79 -0.96
CA LYS A 219 -1.16 15.42 0.35
C LYS A 219 -2.44 15.58 1.15
N ALA A 220 -3.54 15.90 0.49
CA ALA A 220 -4.84 16.07 1.15
C ALA A 220 -5.38 14.72 1.66
N ILE A 221 -5.28 13.65 0.86
CA ILE A 221 -5.64 12.29 1.25
C ILE A 221 -4.73 11.82 2.39
N ALA A 222 -3.41 11.93 2.25
CA ALA A 222 -2.47 11.52 3.29
C ALA A 222 -2.74 12.23 4.63
N ALA A 223 -3.11 13.50 4.61
CA ALA A 223 -3.49 14.23 5.81
C ALA A 223 -4.84 13.77 6.41
N LYS A 224 -5.74 13.22 5.58
CA LYS A 224 -7.04 12.73 6.00
C LYS A 224 -6.94 11.34 6.66
N ILE A 225 -6.18 10.43 6.06
CA ILE A 225 -6.28 9.00 6.38
C ILE A 225 -4.96 8.36 6.83
N ALA A 226 -3.79 9.01 6.68
CA ALA A 226 -2.50 8.38 6.99
C ALA A 226 -2.52 7.74 8.38
N VAL A 227 -2.10 6.51 8.47
CA VAL A 227 -2.11 5.59 9.62
C VAL A 227 -3.37 5.73 10.49
N ASN A 228 -4.45 5.14 10.03
CA ASN A 228 -5.72 5.05 10.75
C ASN A 228 -5.88 3.66 11.41
N CYS A 229 -7.02 3.42 12.06
CA CYS A 229 -7.28 2.17 12.77
C CYS A 229 -7.35 0.95 11.84
N ASP A 230 -7.94 1.09 10.63
CA ASP A 230 -8.07 -0.03 9.70
C ASP A 230 -6.71 -0.56 9.24
N ILE A 231 -5.72 0.32 9.04
CA ILE A 231 -4.34 -0.07 8.72
C ILE A 231 -3.71 -0.84 9.87
N ILE A 232 -3.91 -0.39 11.12
CA ILE A 232 -3.39 -1.08 12.32
C ILE A 232 -4.04 -2.47 12.46
N TYR A 233 -5.35 -2.58 12.24
CA TYR A 233 -6.05 -3.87 12.30
C TYR A 233 -5.59 -4.82 11.19
N GLU A 234 -5.36 -4.31 9.97
CA GLU A 234 -4.81 -5.10 8.88
C GLU A 234 -3.41 -5.64 9.22
N SER A 235 -2.51 -4.78 9.76
CA SER A 235 -1.19 -5.21 10.23
C SER A 235 -1.28 -6.28 11.34
N ASN A 236 -2.22 -6.14 12.27
CA ASN A 236 -2.42 -7.11 13.34
C ASN A 236 -2.98 -8.47 12.85
N ALA A 237 -3.65 -8.50 11.70
CA ALA A 237 -4.19 -9.72 11.11
C ALA A 237 -3.14 -10.53 10.31
N ILE A 238 -1.95 -9.97 10.05
CA ILE A 238 -0.89 -10.62 9.24
C ILE A 238 -0.47 -11.99 9.80
N PRO A 239 -0.22 -12.18 11.13
CA PRO A 239 0.22 -13.48 11.63
C PRO A 239 -0.77 -14.60 11.33
N ASP A 240 -2.06 -14.35 11.49
CA ASP A 240 -3.11 -15.33 11.19
C ASP A 240 -3.18 -15.64 9.69
N ALA A 241 -3.04 -14.62 8.84
CA ALA A 241 -2.99 -14.80 7.40
C ALA A 241 -1.75 -15.59 6.95
N CYS A 242 -0.58 -15.31 7.52
CA CYS A 242 0.63 -16.08 7.26
C CYS A 242 0.48 -17.55 7.65
N ALA A 243 -0.09 -17.82 8.83
CA ALA A 243 -0.36 -19.19 9.29
C ALA A 243 -1.36 -19.92 8.39
N GLU A 244 -2.35 -19.21 7.86
CA GLU A 244 -3.30 -19.75 6.90
C GLU A 244 -2.63 -20.10 5.57
N ILE A 245 -1.83 -19.18 5.01
CA ILE A 245 -1.05 -19.42 3.77
C ILE A 245 -0.18 -20.66 3.92
N ASP A 246 0.55 -20.79 5.05
CA ASP A 246 1.45 -21.91 5.30
C ASP A 246 0.71 -23.26 5.47
N SER A 247 -0.58 -23.23 5.80
CA SER A 247 -1.42 -24.42 5.92
C SER A 247 -1.91 -24.97 4.58
N MET A 248 -1.80 -24.20 3.51
CA MET A 248 -2.25 -24.54 2.15
C MET A 248 -1.07 -24.78 1.21
N PRO A 249 -1.29 -25.49 0.09
CA PRO A 249 -0.27 -25.61 -0.96
C PRO A 249 0.09 -24.24 -1.53
N ILE A 250 1.36 -24.07 -1.93
CA ILE A 250 1.80 -22.89 -2.67
C ILE A 250 0.98 -22.80 -3.97
N PRO A 251 0.42 -21.62 -4.33
CA PRO A 251 -0.35 -21.49 -5.55
C PRO A 251 0.57 -21.64 -6.76
N ASP A 252 0.20 -22.49 -7.71
CA ASP A 252 0.98 -22.73 -8.92
C ASP A 252 0.44 -21.85 -10.06
N VAL A 253 0.74 -20.58 -9.98
CA VAL A 253 0.41 -19.57 -11.01
C VAL A 253 1.69 -18.92 -11.51
N PRO A 254 1.78 -18.57 -12.81
CA PRO A 254 2.93 -17.82 -13.35
C PRO A 254 3.22 -16.59 -12.50
N THR A 255 4.49 -16.41 -12.13
CA THR A 255 4.86 -15.36 -11.17
C THR A 255 6.11 -14.61 -11.61
N LEU A 256 5.99 -13.29 -11.70
CA LEU A 256 7.12 -12.37 -11.94
C LEU A 256 7.36 -11.54 -10.68
N LEU A 257 8.56 -11.60 -10.11
CA LEU A 257 8.91 -10.86 -8.91
C LEU A 257 9.94 -9.77 -9.22
N PHE A 258 9.57 -8.52 -9.02
CA PHE A 258 10.49 -7.40 -8.97
C PHE A 258 10.92 -7.17 -7.53
N VAL A 259 12.22 -7.21 -7.27
CA VAL A 259 12.78 -7.17 -5.93
C VAL A 259 13.68 -5.96 -5.77
N SER A 260 13.45 -5.16 -4.72
CA SER A 260 14.28 -4.00 -4.36
C SER A 260 15.68 -4.41 -3.89
N ASP A 261 16.54 -3.42 -3.59
CA ASP A 261 17.84 -3.66 -2.96
C ASP A 261 17.74 -3.96 -1.44
N GLY A 262 16.53 -3.96 -0.87
CA GLY A 262 16.26 -4.24 0.54
C GLY A 262 16.67 -3.12 1.51
N SER A 263 17.22 -2.01 1.03
CA SER A 263 17.79 -0.95 1.89
C SER A 263 16.74 -0.19 2.71
N GLU A 264 15.49 -0.20 2.29
CA GLU A 264 14.37 0.51 2.93
C GLU A 264 13.49 -0.42 3.79
N VAL A 265 13.78 -1.72 3.84
CA VAL A 265 13.06 -2.70 4.64
C VAL A 265 13.97 -3.30 5.70
N ASP A 266 13.50 -3.38 6.95
CA ASP A 266 14.27 -3.90 8.10
C ASP A 266 14.05 -5.42 8.27
N VAL A 267 14.25 -6.17 7.16
CA VAL A 267 14.09 -7.63 7.09
C VAL A 267 15.29 -8.25 6.39
N PRO A 268 16.21 -8.92 7.11
CA PRO A 268 17.45 -9.46 6.55
C PRO A 268 17.24 -10.43 5.38
N SER A 269 16.17 -11.23 5.41
CA SER A 269 15.87 -12.21 4.37
C SER A 269 15.06 -11.64 3.19
N TRP A 270 14.82 -10.33 3.11
CA TRP A 270 13.90 -9.74 2.13
C TRP A 270 14.10 -10.24 0.70
N ILE A 271 15.31 -10.16 0.20
CA ILE A 271 15.65 -10.61 -1.16
C ILE A 271 15.68 -12.15 -1.24
N SER A 272 16.33 -12.82 -0.26
CA SER A 272 16.51 -14.27 -0.33
C SER A 272 15.18 -15.02 -0.21
N ALA A 273 14.23 -14.56 0.60
CA ALA A 273 12.95 -15.21 0.73
C ALA A 273 12.11 -15.14 -0.56
N GLN A 274 12.18 -14.04 -1.31
CA GLN A 274 11.51 -13.94 -2.60
C GLN A 274 12.13 -14.90 -3.64
N LYS A 275 13.44 -15.05 -3.66
CA LYS A 275 14.13 -16.06 -4.48
C LYS A 275 13.75 -17.49 -4.08
N ASP A 276 13.81 -17.80 -2.78
CA ASP A 276 13.42 -19.11 -2.23
C ASP A 276 11.93 -19.45 -2.52
N TYR A 277 11.08 -18.44 -2.63
CA TYR A 277 9.67 -18.60 -3.00
C TYR A 277 9.54 -18.93 -4.49
N ALA A 278 10.21 -18.16 -5.35
CA ALA A 278 10.20 -18.39 -6.80
C ALA A 278 10.73 -19.79 -7.17
N GLU A 279 11.78 -20.28 -6.49
CA GLU A 279 12.33 -21.63 -6.73
C GLU A 279 11.33 -22.77 -6.46
N LYS A 280 10.25 -22.50 -5.75
CA LYS A 280 9.20 -23.51 -5.44
C LYS A 280 8.06 -23.50 -6.45
N LEU A 281 8.00 -22.52 -7.33
CA LEU A 281 6.97 -22.38 -8.36
C LEU A 281 7.44 -23.07 -9.65
N SER A 282 6.50 -23.56 -10.44
CA SER A 282 6.79 -24.22 -11.74
C SER A 282 7.21 -23.20 -12.79
N ASP A 283 6.66 -21.97 -12.74
CA ASP A 283 6.93 -20.86 -13.65
C ASP A 283 7.09 -19.56 -12.86
N ALA A 284 8.34 -19.15 -12.66
CA ALA A 284 8.65 -17.92 -11.94
C ALA A 284 9.94 -17.27 -12.43
N GLU A 285 9.93 -15.93 -12.52
CA GLU A 285 11.08 -15.10 -12.80
C GLU A 285 11.30 -14.09 -11.65
N VAL A 286 12.56 -13.84 -11.28
CA VAL A 286 12.95 -12.84 -10.28
C VAL A 286 13.85 -11.81 -10.93
N ILE A 287 13.49 -10.54 -10.84
CA ILE A 287 14.26 -9.40 -11.35
C ILE A 287 14.68 -8.53 -10.18
N GLU A 288 15.98 -8.50 -9.87
CA GLU A 288 16.53 -7.62 -8.85
C GLU A 288 16.73 -6.21 -9.41
N LEU A 289 16.08 -5.23 -8.76
CA LEU A 289 16.18 -3.82 -9.10
C LEU A 289 17.09 -3.11 -8.09
N GLY A 290 18.08 -2.39 -8.55
CA GLY A 290 18.96 -1.61 -7.67
C GLY A 290 18.30 -0.30 -7.22
N CYS A 291 17.18 -0.39 -6.49
CA CYS A 291 16.42 0.76 -6.00
C CYS A 291 15.69 0.41 -4.70
N GLY A 292 15.12 1.42 -4.05
CA GLY A 292 14.35 1.27 -2.82
C GLY A 292 13.02 0.53 -3.01
N HIS A 293 12.28 0.39 -1.91
CA HIS A 293 11.08 -0.46 -1.75
C HIS A 293 9.92 -0.13 -2.72
N TYR A 294 9.72 1.15 -3.05
CA TYR A 294 8.67 1.56 -4.01
C TYR A 294 9.16 1.42 -5.45
N VAL A 295 9.49 0.20 -5.86
CA VAL A 295 10.11 -0.13 -7.16
C VAL A 295 9.34 0.46 -8.34
N HIS A 296 8.01 0.47 -8.30
CA HIS A 296 7.11 1.02 -9.31
C HIS A 296 7.20 2.55 -9.48
N ASN A 297 7.84 3.25 -8.54
CA ASN A 297 8.11 4.70 -8.63
C ASN A 297 9.54 5.02 -9.06
N PHE A 298 10.46 4.04 -8.99
CA PHE A 298 11.87 4.24 -9.33
C PHE A 298 12.29 3.56 -10.64
N ARG A 299 11.61 2.46 -11.01
CA ARG A 299 11.97 1.62 -12.16
C ARG A 299 10.75 1.29 -13.04
N GLN A 300 9.78 2.21 -13.10
CA GLN A 300 8.50 2.00 -13.79
C GLN A 300 8.64 1.59 -15.26
N GLU A 301 9.58 2.18 -16.00
CA GLU A 301 9.78 1.85 -17.41
C GLU A 301 10.34 0.42 -17.60
N GLU A 302 11.33 0.04 -16.78
CA GLU A 302 11.91 -1.30 -16.77
C GLU A 302 10.86 -2.35 -16.38
N ILE A 303 10.08 -2.06 -15.33
CA ILE A 303 8.99 -2.92 -14.86
C ILE A 303 7.93 -3.09 -15.96
N ALA A 304 7.47 -2.00 -16.59
CA ALA A 304 6.47 -2.07 -17.63
C ALA A 304 6.95 -2.90 -18.84
N GLU A 305 8.21 -2.72 -19.28
CA GLU A 305 8.79 -3.52 -20.37
C GLU A 305 8.80 -5.02 -20.03
N LYS A 306 9.23 -5.37 -18.82
CA LYS A 306 9.29 -6.77 -18.37
C LYS A 306 7.91 -7.39 -18.18
N MET A 307 6.96 -6.63 -17.63
CA MET A 307 5.56 -7.06 -17.51
C MET A 307 4.96 -7.39 -18.88
N ASN A 308 5.15 -6.52 -19.87
CA ASN A 308 4.67 -6.74 -21.22
C ASN A 308 5.22 -8.05 -21.82
N GLY A 309 6.51 -8.32 -21.64
CA GLY A 309 7.15 -9.56 -22.10
C GLY A 309 6.58 -10.80 -21.38
N PHE A 310 6.44 -10.74 -20.07
CA PHE A 310 5.93 -11.81 -19.23
C PHE A 310 4.46 -12.13 -19.56
N ILE A 311 3.58 -11.14 -19.61
CA ILE A 311 2.16 -11.33 -19.88
C ILE A 311 1.96 -11.90 -21.29
N SER A 312 2.69 -11.40 -22.29
CA SER A 312 2.63 -11.95 -23.66
C SER A 312 3.09 -13.41 -23.74
N SER A 313 3.94 -13.89 -22.83
CA SER A 313 4.35 -15.30 -22.80
C SER A 313 3.26 -16.21 -22.24
N ILE A 314 2.49 -15.75 -21.27
CA ILE A 314 1.35 -16.50 -20.67
C ILE A 314 0.22 -16.66 -21.71
N ASP A 315 -0.10 -15.61 -22.48
CA ASP A 315 -1.17 -15.62 -23.47
C ASP A 315 -0.94 -16.61 -24.62
N THR A 316 0.28 -17.15 -24.75
CA THR A 316 0.66 -18.06 -25.85
C THR A 316 0.69 -19.53 -25.50
N GLU A 317 0.53 -19.89 -24.22
CA GLU A 317 0.44 -21.26 -23.72
C GLU A 317 -1.00 -21.72 -23.51
#